data_00e4a00208e1e9cbd61ca56eecbd2a45
#
_entry.id   00e4a00208e1e9cbd61ca56eecbd2a45
#
_cell.length_a   1.000
_cell.length_b   1.000
_cell.length_c   1.000
_cell.angle_alpha   90.00
_cell.angle_beta   90.00
_cell.angle_gamma   90.00
#
_symmetry.space_group_name_H-M   'P 1'
#
loop_
_entity.id
_entity.type
_entity.pdbx_description
1 polymer ?
#
loop_
_entity_poly.entity_id
_entity_poly.type
_entity_poly.pdbx_seq_one_letter_code
_entity_poly.pdbx_strand_id
1 'polypeptide(L)'
;LMKPPFLTEREARDDMMRSIREVSSVADSISMNLCTVQGRTEVERLWRQHAYRPPYLWTVLDVLISSPVHLLCDPVGGGQVRGPHNCGNCDRSLVKGIRDYSLTGDTGLLRALAEMDCGCKEEWKFVLDREEPYCMPLTR
;
A
#
# COMPACT_ATOMS: atom_id res chain seq x y z
N LEU A 1 -0.28 -5.64 -9.18
CA LEU A 1 0.84 -5.05 -8.41
C LEU A 1 0.44 -3.66 -7.96
N MET A 2 0.42 -3.44 -6.64
CA MET A 2 0.06 -2.14 -6.08
C MET A 2 1.20 -1.15 -6.15
N LYS A 3 0.91 0.05 -6.66
CA LYS A 3 1.83 1.17 -6.87
C LYS A 3 3.08 0.83 -7.69
N PRO A 4 2.93 0.44 -8.96
CA PRO A 4 4.05 0.42 -9.88
C PRO A 4 4.61 1.85 -10.05
N PRO A 5 5.82 2.01 -10.62
CA PRO A 5 6.37 3.33 -10.92
C PRO A 5 5.42 4.22 -11.74
N PHE A 6 5.57 5.53 -11.58
CA PHE A 6 4.85 6.60 -12.28
C PHE A 6 3.40 6.86 -11.81
N LEU A 7 2.86 6.08 -10.89
CA LEU A 7 1.57 6.38 -10.27
C LEU A 7 1.76 7.15 -8.97
N THR A 8 0.92 8.17 -8.78
CA THR A 8 0.73 8.79 -7.46
C THR A 8 0.14 7.79 -6.48
N GLU A 9 0.17 8.11 -5.19
CA GLU A 9 -0.45 7.26 -4.16
C GLU A 9 -1.96 7.07 -4.41
N ARG A 10 -2.66 8.14 -4.80
CA ARG A 10 -4.08 8.11 -5.15
C ARG A 10 -4.35 7.26 -6.39
N GLU A 11 -3.62 7.48 -7.47
CA GLU A 11 -3.76 6.71 -8.71
C GLU A 11 -3.52 5.22 -8.46
N ALA A 12 -2.51 4.88 -7.67
CA ALA A 12 -2.20 3.49 -7.32
C ALA A 12 -3.32 2.82 -6.51
N ARG A 13 -3.94 3.55 -5.57
CA ARG A 13 -5.12 3.11 -4.82
C ARG A 13 -6.30 2.85 -5.75
N ASP A 14 -6.62 3.81 -6.58
CA ASP A 14 -7.79 3.75 -7.47
C ASP A 14 -7.62 2.68 -8.55
N ASP A 15 -6.43 2.53 -9.12
CA ASP A 15 -6.08 1.47 -10.07
C ASP A 15 -6.22 0.09 -9.44
N MET A 16 -5.72 -0.10 -8.22
CA MET A 16 -5.86 -1.36 -7.49
C MET A 16 -7.31 -1.70 -7.21
N MET A 17 -8.11 -0.73 -6.75
CA MET A 17 -9.54 -0.92 -6.48
C MET A 17 -10.32 -1.27 -7.76
N ARG A 18 -9.99 -0.65 -8.89
CA ARG A 18 -10.56 -0.99 -10.19
C ARG A 18 -10.20 -2.43 -10.59
N SER A 19 -8.93 -2.79 -10.52
CA SER A 19 -8.46 -4.14 -10.84
C SER A 19 -9.13 -5.21 -9.98
N ILE A 20 -9.29 -4.99 -8.68
CA ILE A 20 -9.98 -5.91 -7.78
C ILE A 20 -11.45 -6.11 -8.22
N ARG A 21 -12.17 -5.04 -8.53
CA ARG A 21 -13.58 -5.13 -8.99
C ARG A 21 -13.70 -5.91 -10.31
N GLU A 22 -12.79 -5.66 -11.25
CA GLU A 22 -12.80 -6.33 -12.56
C GLU A 22 -12.56 -7.85 -12.44
N VAL A 23 -11.67 -8.28 -11.55
CA VAL A 23 -11.36 -9.71 -11.41
C VAL A 23 -12.19 -10.44 -10.36
N SER A 24 -12.87 -9.74 -9.48
CA SER A 24 -13.60 -10.35 -8.34
C SER A 24 -14.73 -11.29 -8.75
N SER A 25 -15.29 -11.14 -9.95
CA SER A 25 -16.36 -11.99 -10.47
C SER A 25 -15.88 -13.28 -11.15
N VAL A 26 -14.57 -13.37 -11.46
CA VAL A 26 -14.00 -14.48 -12.24
C VAL A 26 -12.84 -15.20 -11.56
N ALA A 27 -12.30 -14.63 -10.48
CA ALA A 27 -11.19 -15.22 -9.72
C ALA A 27 -11.70 -15.87 -8.43
N ASP A 28 -11.22 -17.08 -8.15
CA ASP A 28 -11.51 -17.78 -6.89
C ASP A 28 -10.78 -17.15 -5.70
N SER A 29 -9.61 -16.58 -5.94
CA SER A 29 -8.83 -15.85 -4.94
C SER A 29 -8.02 -14.73 -5.61
N ILE A 30 -7.77 -13.66 -4.85
CA ILE A 30 -6.99 -12.52 -5.34
C ILE A 30 -5.85 -12.27 -4.37
N SER A 31 -4.62 -12.23 -4.89
CA SER A 31 -3.43 -11.84 -4.13
C SER A 31 -2.99 -10.44 -4.55
N MET A 32 -2.97 -9.52 -3.60
CA MET A 32 -2.48 -8.16 -3.80
C MET A 32 -1.00 -8.08 -3.43
N ASN A 33 -0.15 -7.98 -4.43
CA ASN A 33 1.29 -7.80 -4.24
C ASN A 33 1.65 -6.32 -4.20
N LEU A 34 2.45 -5.93 -3.21
CA LEU A 34 2.91 -4.56 -3.03
C LEU A 34 4.25 -4.36 -3.75
N CYS A 35 4.40 -3.25 -4.45
CA CYS A 35 5.66 -2.96 -5.12
C CYS A 35 6.77 -2.68 -4.10
N THR A 36 7.87 -3.39 -4.23
CA THR A 36 9.08 -3.25 -3.42
C THR A 36 10.26 -2.91 -4.31
N VAL A 37 11.26 -2.25 -3.76
CA VAL A 37 12.48 -1.85 -4.48
C VAL A 37 13.46 -3.02 -4.52
N GLN A 38 13.39 -3.80 -5.60
CA GLN A 38 14.31 -4.90 -5.85
C GLN A 38 15.62 -4.38 -6.45
N GLY A 39 16.73 -5.01 -6.08
CA GLY A 39 18.05 -4.65 -6.62
C GLY A 39 18.15 -4.88 -8.13
N ARG A 40 18.90 -4.01 -8.82
CA ARG A 40 19.15 -4.06 -10.27
C ARG A 40 17.89 -3.95 -11.14
N THR A 41 16.88 -3.20 -10.66
CA THR A 41 15.65 -2.92 -11.39
C THR A 41 15.51 -1.44 -11.72
N GLU A 42 14.62 -1.12 -12.65
CA GLU A 42 14.25 0.27 -12.94
C GLU A 42 13.60 0.94 -11.72
N VAL A 43 12.86 0.19 -10.90
CA VAL A 43 12.30 0.69 -9.64
C VAL A 43 13.42 1.14 -8.69
N GLU A 44 14.52 0.39 -8.59
CA GLU A 44 15.67 0.79 -7.78
C GLU A 44 16.33 2.07 -8.32
N ARG A 45 16.46 2.20 -9.64
CA ARG A 45 17.02 3.41 -10.26
C ARG A 45 16.19 4.64 -9.92
N LEU A 46 14.87 4.55 -10.09
CA LEU A 46 13.95 5.65 -9.76
C LEU A 46 13.97 5.98 -8.27
N TRP A 47 13.97 4.95 -7.41
CA TRP A 47 14.04 5.14 -5.96
C TRP A 47 15.32 5.85 -5.52
N ARG A 48 16.47 5.49 -6.07
CA ARG A 48 17.75 6.16 -5.80
C ARG A 48 17.76 7.63 -6.25
N GLN A 49 17.00 7.95 -7.28
CA GLN A 49 16.81 9.32 -7.79
C GLN A 49 15.68 10.07 -7.06
N HIS A 50 15.08 9.50 -6.02
CA HIS A 50 13.90 10.02 -5.32
C HIS A 50 12.66 10.21 -6.22
N ALA A 51 12.61 9.53 -7.35
CA ALA A 51 11.50 9.55 -8.31
C ALA A 51 10.50 8.40 -8.09
N TYR A 52 10.68 7.61 -7.07
CA TYR A 52 9.76 6.55 -6.67
C TYR A 52 9.79 6.36 -5.15
N ARG A 53 8.63 6.11 -4.57
CA ARG A 53 8.41 5.69 -3.19
C ARG A 53 7.48 4.47 -3.17
N PRO A 54 7.81 3.39 -2.43
CA PRO A 54 6.87 2.29 -2.20
C PRO A 54 5.56 2.78 -1.57
N PRO A 55 4.47 1.99 -1.68
CA PRO A 55 3.16 2.43 -1.17
C PRO A 55 3.17 2.66 0.34
N TYR A 56 2.34 3.57 0.81
CA TYR A 56 2.03 3.69 2.23
C TYR A 56 1.27 2.45 2.72
N LEU A 57 1.59 1.98 3.92
CA LEU A 57 0.80 0.93 4.57
C LEU A 57 -0.63 1.39 4.85
N TRP A 58 -0.86 2.70 5.03
CA TRP A 58 -2.20 3.27 5.14
C TRP A 58 -3.02 3.09 3.86
N THR A 59 -2.41 3.24 2.68
CA THR A 59 -3.09 2.97 1.40
C THR A 59 -3.39 1.49 1.24
N VAL A 60 -2.46 0.62 1.63
CA VAL A 60 -2.68 -0.84 1.63
C VAL A 60 -3.89 -1.18 2.50
N LEU A 61 -3.93 -0.67 3.73
CA LEU A 61 -5.03 -0.88 4.66
C LEU A 61 -6.37 -0.39 4.09
N ASP A 62 -6.39 0.79 3.51
CA ASP A 62 -7.58 1.38 2.92
C ASP A 62 -8.13 0.55 1.75
N VAL A 63 -7.27 0.03 0.88
CA VAL A 63 -7.66 -0.90 -0.19
C VAL A 63 -8.25 -2.19 0.38
N LEU A 64 -7.62 -2.78 1.40
CA LEU A 64 -8.10 -4.01 2.03
C LEU A 64 -9.49 -3.81 2.67
N ILE A 65 -9.70 -2.69 3.37
CA ILE A 65 -10.99 -2.35 3.99
C ILE A 65 -12.06 -2.10 2.92
N SER A 66 -11.71 -1.43 1.84
CA SER A 66 -12.64 -1.04 0.77
C SER A 66 -12.92 -2.17 -0.23
N SER A 67 -12.17 -3.26 -0.19
CA SER A 67 -12.35 -4.39 -1.10
C SER A 67 -13.69 -5.10 -0.86
N PRO A 68 -14.43 -5.43 -1.94
CA PRO A 68 -15.67 -6.22 -1.83
C PRO A 68 -15.43 -7.70 -1.53
N VAL A 69 -14.18 -8.17 -1.62
CA VAL A 69 -13.79 -9.57 -1.42
C VAL A 69 -12.55 -9.66 -0.54
N HIS A 70 -12.35 -10.83 0.08
CA HIS A 70 -11.12 -11.11 0.82
C HIS A 70 -9.91 -11.09 -0.12
N LEU A 71 -8.87 -10.38 0.28
CA LEU A 71 -7.60 -10.30 -0.44
C LEU A 71 -6.49 -10.98 0.37
N LEU A 72 -5.70 -11.80 -0.29
CA LEU A 72 -4.44 -12.26 0.25
C LEU A 72 -3.41 -11.14 0.08
N CYS A 73 -2.76 -10.74 1.15
CA CYS A 73 -1.74 -9.68 1.11
C CYS A 73 -0.64 -9.97 2.13
N ASP A 74 0.58 -10.15 1.65
CA ASP A 74 1.77 -10.15 2.51
C ASP A 74 2.58 -8.88 2.21
N PRO A 75 2.69 -7.94 3.16
CA PRO A 75 3.51 -6.75 2.99
C PRO A 75 5.00 -7.08 3.15
N VAL A 76 5.56 -7.79 2.16
CA VAL A 76 6.98 -8.14 2.10
C VAL A 76 7.84 -6.87 2.19
N GLY A 77 8.83 -6.89 3.07
CA GLY A 77 9.66 -5.71 3.35
C GLY A 77 8.93 -4.56 4.05
N GLY A 78 7.74 -4.83 4.57
CA GLY A 78 6.94 -3.82 5.26
C GLY A 78 7.66 -3.18 6.45
N GLY A 79 7.58 -1.86 6.55
CA GLY A 79 8.28 -1.07 7.53
C GLY A 79 9.75 -0.76 7.18
N GLN A 80 10.22 -1.22 6.02
CA GLN A 80 11.54 -0.88 5.49
C GLN A 80 11.43 0.14 4.36
N VAL A 81 12.42 1.00 4.20
CA VAL A 81 12.41 2.07 3.17
C VAL A 81 12.33 1.55 1.73
N ARG A 82 12.67 0.29 1.49
CA ARG A 82 12.57 -0.38 0.19
C ARG A 82 11.25 -1.13 0.00
N GLY A 83 10.42 -1.22 1.02
CA GLY A 83 9.11 -1.86 1.01
C GLY A 83 8.00 -0.89 1.36
N PRO A 84 6.75 -1.38 1.41
CA PRO A 84 5.63 -0.56 1.87
C PRO A 84 5.87 -0.08 3.30
N HIS A 85 5.80 1.21 3.54
CA HIS A 85 6.10 1.78 4.85
C HIS A 85 5.35 3.10 5.11
N ASN A 86 5.28 3.46 6.38
CA ASN A 86 4.77 4.74 6.85
C ASN A 86 5.92 5.53 7.51
N CYS A 87 5.84 5.78 8.83
CA CYS A 87 6.82 6.57 9.58
C CYS A 87 7.78 5.72 10.45
N GLY A 88 7.66 4.41 10.46
CA GLY A 88 8.39 3.50 11.34
C GLY A 88 7.69 3.19 12.66
N ASN A 89 6.93 4.12 13.24
CA ASN A 89 6.29 3.91 14.55
C ASN A 89 5.07 2.98 14.49
N CYS A 90 4.22 3.11 13.46
CA CYS A 90 3.01 2.30 13.29
C CYS A 90 3.22 1.07 12.40
N ASP A 91 4.30 1.00 11.67
CA ASP A 91 4.55 0.03 10.60
C ASP A 91 4.46 -1.41 11.09
N ARG A 92 5.10 -1.72 12.22
CA ARG A 92 5.12 -3.09 12.76
C ARG A 92 3.71 -3.61 13.06
N SER A 93 2.87 -2.76 13.65
CA SER A 93 1.48 -3.13 13.98
C SER A 93 0.64 -3.33 12.72
N LEU A 94 0.80 -2.45 11.72
CA LEU A 94 0.11 -2.55 10.45
C LEU A 94 0.54 -3.79 9.66
N VAL A 95 1.83 -4.06 9.55
CA VAL A 95 2.36 -5.25 8.88
C VAL A 95 1.82 -6.53 9.52
N LYS A 96 1.85 -6.61 10.85
CA LYS A 96 1.30 -7.76 11.57
C LYS A 96 -0.19 -7.93 11.32
N GLY A 97 -0.98 -6.88 11.49
CA GLY A 97 -2.43 -6.94 11.33
C GLY A 97 -2.87 -7.25 9.89
N ILE A 98 -2.16 -6.74 8.88
CA ILE A 98 -2.42 -7.08 7.47
C ILE A 98 -2.15 -8.58 7.22
N ARG A 99 -1.07 -9.14 7.76
CA ARG A 99 -0.80 -10.58 7.67
C ARG A 99 -1.86 -11.41 8.36
N ASP A 100 -2.24 -11.03 9.58
CA ASP A 100 -3.28 -11.71 10.34
C ASP A 100 -4.63 -11.70 9.59
N TYR A 101 -5.01 -10.55 9.00
CA TYR A 101 -6.18 -10.46 8.13
C TYR A 101 -6.06 -11.36 6.89
N SER A 102 -4.92 -11.37 6.24
CA SER A 102 -4.67 -12.20 5.04
C SER A 102 -4.95 -13.68 5.32
N LEU A 103 -4.61 -14.15 6.51
CA LEU A 103 -4.81 -15.53 6.94
C LEU A 103 -6.24 -15.81 7.41
N THR A 104 -6.90 -14.87 8.06
CA THR A 104 -8.17 -15.09 8.75
C THR A 104 -9.39 -14.54 8.00
N GLY A 105 -9.20 -13.51 7.15
CA GLY A 105 -10.31 -12.76 6.55
C GLY A 105 -11.07 -11.87 7.54
N ASP A 106 -10.56 -11.70 8.77
CA ASP A 106 -11.22 -10.89 9.79
C ASP A 106 -11.06 -9.38 9.53
N THR A 107 -12.10 -8.77 8.98
CA THR A 107 -12.15 -7.33 8.71
C THR A 107 -12.14 -6.46 9.97
N GLY A 108 -12.49 -7.03 11.12
CA GLY A 108 -12.39 -6.34 12.42
C GLY A 108 -10.95 -5.95 12.75
N LEU A 109 -9.97 -6.79 12.38
CA LEU A 109 -8.54 -6.48 12.53
C LEU A 109 -8.16 -5.23 11.76
N LEU A 110 -8.61 -5.11 10.51
CA LEU A 110 -8.31 -3.95 9.65
C LEU A 110 -8.94 -2.66 10.19
N ARG A 111 -10.18 -2.74 10.69
CA ARG A 111 -10.88 -1.59 11.28
C ARG A 111 -10.20 -1.11 12.54
N ALA A 112 -9.77 -2.02 13.40
CA ALA A 112 -9.00 -1.68 14.60
C ALA A 112 -7.68 -0.96 14.25
N LEU A 113 -6.98 -1.41 13.20
CA LEU A 113 -5.79 -0.73 12.70
C LEU A 113 -6.11 0.66 12.14
N ALA A 114 -7.24 0.82 11.46
CA ALA A 114 -7.67 2.10 10.91
C ALA A 114 -7.96 3.14 12.00
N GLU A 115 -8.37 2.72 13.20
CA GLU A 115 -8.59 3.58 14.36
C GLU A 115 -7.29 3.97 15.10
N MET A 116 -6.17 3.32 14.77
CA MET A 116 -4.88 3.62 15.39
C MET A 116 -4.49 5.07 15.17
N ASP A 117 -4.15 5.77 16.24
CA ASP A 117 -3.65 7.13 16.16
C ASP A 117 -2.15 7.14 15.82
N CYS A 118 -1.81 7.82 14.73
CA CYS A 118 -0.44 8.07 14.32
C CYS A 118 -0.38 9.34 13.48
N GLY A 119 0.48 10.27 13.86
CA GLY A 119 0.61 11.56 13.16
C GLY A 119 0.93 11.44 11.66
N CYS A 120 1.52 10.32 11.22
CA CYS A 120 1.78 10.10 9.80
C CYS A 120 0.53 9.87 8.94
N LYS A 121 -0.64 9.68 9.55
CA LYS A 121 -1.90 9.65 8.80
C LYS A 121 -2.21 10.98 8.11
N GLU A 122 -1.91 12.08 8.77
CA GLU A 122 -2.13 13.41 8.18
C GLU A 122 -1.15 13.66 7.01
N GLU A 123 0.10 13.20 7.14
CA GLU A 123 1.06 13.20 6.02
C GLU A 123 0.54 12.36 4.85
N TRP A 124 0.08 11.15 5.13
CA TRP A 124 -0.51 10.27 4.10
C TRP A 124 -1.71 10.91 3.39
N LYS A 125 -2.65 11.51 4.14
CA LYS A 125 -3.78 12.23 3.55
C LYS A 125 -3.34 13.40 2.69
N PHE A 126 -2.33 14.14 3.14
CA PHE A 126 -1.74 15.22 2.37
C PHE A 126 -1.14 14.71 1.05
N VAL A 127 -0.40 13.60 1.07
CA VAL A 127 0.15 12.97 -0.13
C VAL A 127 -0.97 12.53 -1.09
N LEU A 128 -2.02 11.86 -0.58
CA LEU A 128 -3.18 11.48 -1.39
C LEU A 128 -3.84 12.69 -2.08
N ASP A 129 -3.88 13.84 -1.43
CA ASP A 129 -4.53 15.04 -1.94
C ASP A 129 -3.65 15.84 -2.90
N ARG A 130 -2.36 15.90 -2.64
CA ARG A 130 -1.44 16.86 -3.27
C ARG A 130 -0.42 16.28 -4.22
N GLU A 131 -0.18 14.98 -4.21
CA GLU A 131 0.77 14.37 -5.13
C GLU A 131 0.22 14.44 -6.56
N GLU A 132 1.03 14.95 -7.48
CA GLU A 132 0.62 15.13 -8.88
C GLU A 132 1.26 14.09 -9.79
N PRO A 133 0.53 13.61 -10.83
CA PRO A 133 1.06 12.68 -11.82
C PRO A 133 2.35 13.20 -12.47
N TYR A 134 3.29 12.29 -12.70
CA TYR A 134 4.60 12.55 -13.32
C TYR A 134 5.51 13.48 -12.53
N CYS A 135 5.12 13.88 -11.32
CA CYS A 135 5.98 14.62 -10.41
C CYS A 135 6.76 13.69 -9.50
N MET A 136 7.77 14.25 -8.81
CA MET A 136 8.49 13.51 -7.77
C MET A 136 7.56 13.24 -6.59
N PRO A 137 7.69 12.06 -5.91
CA PRO A 137 6.96 11.82 -4.66
C PRO A 137 7.19 12.94 -3.64
N LEU A 138 6.13 13.32 -2.94
CA LEU A 138 6.19 14.39 -1.93
C LEU A 138 6.95 13.95 -0.66
N THR A 139 7.08 12.65 -0.46
CA THR A 139 7.80 12.07 0.69
C THR A 139 8.74 10.96 0.26
N ARG A 140 9.61 10.56 1.16
CA ARG A 140 10.60 9.49 0.93
C ARG A 140 10.21 8.17 1.57
#